data_5bdb7d64f446ad1ab9074374bf99bfac
#
_entry.id   5bdb7d64f446ad1ab9074374bf99bfac
#
_cell.length_a   1.000
_cell.length_b   1.000
_cell.length_c   1.000
_cell.angle_alpha   90.00
_cell.angle_beta   90.00
_cell.angle_gamma   90.00
#
_symmetry.space_group_name_H-M   'P 1'
#
loop_
_entity.id
_entity.type
_entity.pdbx_description
1 polymer ?
#
loop_
_entity_poly.entity_id
_entity_poly.type
_entity_poly.pdbx_seq_one_letter_code
_entity_poly.pdbx_strand_id
1 'polypeptide(L)'
;MILNFQTVFFEAPVYNTWIELTFYQKQDKVLEYARGILDHGLEPGVLMIDDGWSPYYGKWEFRKDYFPNPKEMLKQLHNMGFQVMLWICPFVTPDTVEYRETRDKGLLIETPEGKTRIIEWWNGFSAGLDLTNPEAIGWLKEQMDELQELGVDGFKFDAGDPRYYTPGDKMCQDVNTNEMSRLWAAFGEQYAFNELRTCFKTGGYSLMQRLCDKHHSWKENGVGGLIPGTLIQGLTGHPFGSPDMIGGGEYLSFWEDYEKKFEPELFVRYCEVAALTPVMQFSAAPWRLLGEEDYQKVLKAMEVRKKYLPQILEAVECAKKTGEPVVRHMEYVFPGQGMERLMDQFMIGDTLLAAPVDKKGIMQRKVRLPQGKWRLGECVLESKGEDFVLEQKDGPLVLERCE
;
A
#
# COMPACT_ATOMS: atom_id res chain seq x y z
N MET A 1 -4.31 22.78 3.57
CA MET A 1 -3.42 22.34 2.47
C MET A 1 -4.26 21.46 1.57
N ILE A 2 -4.27 21.66 0.27
CA ILE A 2 -5.03 20.80 -0.66
C ILE A 2 -4.08 19.66 -1.04
N LEU A 3 -4.40 18.45 -0.64
CA LEU A 3 -3.63 17.26 -1.00
C LEU A 3 -3.93 16.91 -2.47
N ASN A 4 -2.91 16.95 -3.32
CA ASN A 4 -3.05 16.64 -4.75
C ASN A 4 -2.64 15.19 -4.99
N PHE A 5 -3.61 14.26 -4.97
CA PHE A 5 -3.40 12.84 -5.14
C PHE A 5 -4.29 12.28 -6.25
N GLN A 6 -3.81 11.28 -6.99
CA GLN A 6 -4.53 10.71 -8.12
C GLN A 6 -5.72 9.85 -7.66
N THR A 7 -6.89 10.10 -8.22
CA THR A 7 -8.12 9.42 -7.81
C THR A 7 -8.16 7.94 -8.19
N VAL A 8 -7.43 7.54 -9.22
CA VAL A 8 -7.39 6.13 -9.68
C VAL A 8 -6.98 5.14 -8.58
N PHE A 9 -6.17 5.55 -7.60
CA PHE A 9 -5.83 4.71 -6.44
C PHE A 9 -7.04 4.31 -5.60
N PHE A 10 -8.11 5.10 -5.65
CA PHE A 10 -9.32 4.87 -4.88
C PHE A 10 -10.42 4.23 -5.71
N GLU A 11 -10.44 4.49 -7.02
CA GLU A 11 -11.46 4.03 -7.97
C GLU A 11 -11.31 2.55 -8.30
N ALA A 12 -10.05 2.09 -8.46
CA ALA A 12 -9.73 0.70 -8.81
C ALA A 12 -8.59 0.14 -7.94
N PRO A 13 -8.40 -1.19 -7.88
CA PRO A 13 -7.30 -1.77 -7.11
C PRO A 13 -5.92 -1.40 -7.65
N VAL A 14 -4.94 -1.40 -6.74
CA VAL A 14 -3.53 -1.51 -7.07
C VAL A 14 -3.18 -2.98 -7.23
N TYR A 15 -2.40 -3.32 -8.25
CA TYR A 15 -1.89 -4.66 -8.52
C TYR A 15 -0.38 -4.63 -8.47
N ASN A 16 0.18 -5.15 -7.39
CA ASN A 16 1.62 -5.22 -7.18
C ASN A 16 2.15 -6.59 -7.66
N THR A 17 3.25 -6.62 -8.37
CA THR A 17 3.79 -7.87 -8.90
C THR A 17 4.64 -8.65 -7.90
N TRP A 18 4.85 -8.15 -6.66
CA TRP A 18 5.77 -8.72 -5.68
C TRP A 18 5.53 -10.21 -5.38
N ILE A 19 4.36 -10.58 -4.91
CA ILE A 19 4.07 -11.96 -4.53
C ILE A 19 3.94 -12.86 -5.78
N GLU A 20 3.41 -12.34 -6.88
CA GLU A 20 3.19 -13.14 -8.08
C GLU A 20 4.49 -13.43 -8.85
N LEU A 21 5.41 -12.46 -8.95
CA LEU A 21 6.61 -12.59 -9.75
C LEU A 21 7.91 -12.60 -8.93
N THR A 22 7.87 -12.12 -7.69
CA THR A 22 9.03 -11.95 -6.81
C THR A 22 10.20 -11.24 -7.51
N PHE A 23 11.38 -11.82 -7.55
CA PHE A 23 12.56 -11.30 -8.24
C PHE A 23 12.59 -11.58 -9.76
N TYR A 24 11.55 -12.23 -10.31
CA TYR A 24 11.49 -12.61 -11.72
C TYR A 24 10.56 -11.67 -12.52
N GLN A 25 10.74 -10.37 -12.30
CA GLN A 25 10.02 -9.29 -12.98
C GLN A 25 10.39 -9.26 -14.46
N LYS A 26 9.71 -10.07 -15.29
CA LYS A 26 9.94 -10.15 -16.74
C LYS A 26 8.80 -9.51 -17.51
N GLN A 27 9.12 -8.85 -18.64
CA GLN A 27 8.13 -8.15 -19.47
C GLN A 27 6.94 -9.04 -19.87
N ASP A 28 7.20 -10.27 -20.30
CA ASP A 28 6.16 -11.23 -20.68
C ASP A 28 5.27 -11.62 -19.49
N LYS A 29 5.87 -11.80 -18.31
CA LYS A 29 5.15 -12.14 -17.07
C LYS A 29 4.32 -10.98 -16.52
N VAL A 30 4.84 -9.75 -16.59
CA VAL A 30 4.08 -8.55 -16.24
C VAL A 30 2.86 -8.40 -17.14
N LEU A 31 3.01 -8.58 -18.45
CA LEU A 31 1.90 -8.54 -19.41
C LEU A 31 0.91 -9.72 -19.23
N GLU A 32 1.39 -10.91 -18.87
CA GLU A 32 0.55 -12.07 -18.53
C GLU A 32 -0.30 -11.78 -17.30
N TYR A 33 0.30 -11.22 -16.24
CA TYR A 33 -0.41 -10.84 -15.03
C TYR A 33 -1.48 -9.76 -15.31
N ALA A 34 -1.13 -8.73 -16.08
CA ALA A 34 -2.07 -7.68 -16.46
C ALA A 34 -3.28 -8.21 -17.26
N ARG A 35 -3.05 -9.12 -18.21
CA ARG A 35 -4.14 -9.80 -18.95
C ARG A 35 -4.98 -10.67 -18.02
N GLY A 36 -4.32 -11.44 -17.13
CA GLY A 36 -5.01 -12.28 -16.16
C GLY A 36 -5.98 -11.51 -15.26
N ILE A 37 -5.63 -10.28 -14.85
CA ILE A 37 -6.52 -9.38 -14.11
C ILE A 37 -7.83 -9.15 -14.90
N LEU A 38 -7.70 -8.77 -16.16
CA LEU A 38 -8.86 -8.46 -17.03
C LEU A 38 -9.67 -9.70 -17.38
N ASP A 39 -9.00 -10.81 -17.73
CA ASP A 39 -9.62 -12.06 -18.13
C ASP A 39 -10.44 -12.70 -17.00
N HIS A 40 -10.13 -12.38 -15.75
CA HIS A 40 -10.87 -12.87 -14.57
C HIS A 40 -11.83 -11.83 -14.00
N GLY A 41 -12.15 -10.76 -14.74
CA GLY A 41 -13.22 -9.83 -14.41
C GLY A 41 -12.87 -8.78 -13.37
N LEU A 42 -11.59 -8.56 -13.09
CA LEU A 42 -11.14 -7.43 -12.27
C LEU A 42 -10.91 -6.19 -13.15
N GLU A 43 -11.16 -5.01 -12.56
CA GLU A 43 -11.00 -3.74 -13.28
C GLU A 43 -9.52 -3.30 -13.30
N PRO A 44 -9.02 -2.67 -14.40
CA PRO A 44 -7.68 -2.12 -14.43
C PRO A 44 -7.57 -0.91 -13.49
N GLY A 45 -6.41 -0.77 -12.87
CA GLY A 45 -6.10 0.33 -11.96
C GLY A 45 -4.62 0.69 -12.04
N VAL A 46 -3.90 0.62 -10.93
CA VAL A 46 -2.46 0.84 -10.91
C VAL A 46 -1.75 -0.51 -10.94
N LEU A 47 -0.88 -0.73 -11.93
CA LEU A 47 0.02 -1.88 -11.97
C LEU A 47 1.41 -1.46 -11.47
N MET A 48 1.85 -2.05 -10.39
CA MET A 48 3.12 -1.74 -9.73
C MET A 48 4.11 -2.87 -9.99
N ILE A 49 5.14 -2.61 -10.79
CA ILE A 49 6.24 -3.55 -11.03
C ILE A 49 7.22 -3.41 -9.87
N ASP A 50 7.32 -4.47 -9.07
CA ASP A 50 8.08 -4.49 -7.83
C ASP A 50 9.57 -4.78 -8.04
N ASP A 51 10.35 -4.98 -6.98
CA ASP A 51 11.80 -5.17 -6.98
C ASP A 51 12.26 -6.25 -7.99
N GLY A 52 13.44 -6.04 -8.59
CA GLY A 52 14.05 -6.94 -9.57
C GLY A 52 13.85 -6.52 -11.04
N TRP A 53 13.18 -5.40 -11.32
CA TRP A 53 13.00 -4.88 -12.66
C TRP A 53 14.25 -4.15 -13.20
N SER A 54 15.07 -3.53 -12.31
CA SER A 54 16.31 -2.84 -12.65
C SER A 54 17.52 -3.77 -12.59
N PRO A 55 18.66 -3.44 -13.22
CA PRO A 55 19.87 -4.26 -13.17
C PRO A 55 20.42 -4.42 -11.74
N TYR A 56 20.44 -3.32 -10.99
CA TYR A 56 20.87 -3.24 -9.58
C TYR A 56 20.45 -1.89 -8.97
N TYR A 57 20.50 -1.77 -7.65
CA TYR A 57 20.05 -0.55 -6.95
C TYR A 57 20.97 0.63 -7.24
N GLY A 58 20.38 1.77 -7.50
CA GLY A 58 21.07 2.99 -7.91
C GLY A 58 21.19 3.15 -9.45
N LYS A 59 20.86 2.11 -10.22
CA LYS A 59 20.69 2.19 -11.65
C LYS A 59 19.24 1.93 -12.02
N TRP A 60 18.48 2.99 -12.11
CA TRP A 60 17.04 2.92 -12.34
C TRP A 60 16.72 2.97 -13.85
N GLU A 61 17.02 1.86 -14.52
CA GLU A 61 16.65 1.57 -15.91
C GLU A 61 16.10 0.16 -16.02
N PHE A 62 15.26 -0.14 -17.01
CA PHE A 62 14.81 -1.50 -17.24
C PHE A 62 15.97 -2.39 -17.66
N ARG A 63 16.18 -3.50 -16.95
CA ARG A 63 17.20 -4.48 -17.31
C ARG A 63 16.86 -5.17 -18.63
N LYS A 64 17.79 -5.12 -19.58
CA LYS A 64 17.55 -5.50 -20.98
C LYS A 64 17.21 -6.98 -21.20
N ASP A 65 17.74 -7.86 -20.33
CA ASP A 65 17.49 -9.31 -20.36
C ASP A 65 16.08 -9.69 -19.94
N TYR A 66 15.43 -8.85 -19.09
CA TYR A 66 14.05 -9.07 -18.62
C TYR A 66 13.04 -8.22 -19.39
N PHE A 67 13.43 -7.04 -19.84
CA PHE A 67 12.57 -6.08 -20.51
C PHE A 67 13.17 -5.68 -21.88
N PRO A 68 13.00 -6.51 -22.90
CA PRO A 68 13.57 -6.26 -24.23
C PRO A 68 12.95 -5.04 -24.94
N ASN A 69 11.72 -4.67 -24.62
CA ASN A 69 11.04 -3.50 -25.18
C ASN A 69 10.11 -2.85 -24.14
N PRO A 70 10.67 -2.17 -23.12
CA PRO A 70 9.87 -1.61 -22.03
C PRO A 70 8.89 -0.52 -22.50
N LYS A 71 9.24 0.29 -23.49
CA LYS A 71 8.35 1.32 -24.04
C LYS A 71 7.09 0.73 -24.65
N GLU A 72 7.21 -0.36 -25.39
CA GLU A 72 6.04 -1.03 -25.97
C GLU A 72 5.21 -1.75 -24.89
N MET A 73 5.87 -2.31 -23.87
CA MET A 73 5.16 -2.90 -22.70
C MET A 73 4.32 -1.84 -21.98
N LEU A 74 4.91 -0.69 -21.64
CA LEU A 74 4.20 0.41 -20.98
C LEU A 74 2.98 0.87 -21.80
N LYS A 75 3.16 1.04 -23.13
CA LYS A 75 2.07 1.36 -24.03
C LYS A 75 0.97 0.30 -24.04
N GLN A 76 1.30 -0.97 -24.01
CA GLN A 76 0.31 -2.05 -23.94
C GLN A 76 -0.46 -2.01 -22.60
N LEU A 77 0.23 -1.79 -21.48
CA LEU A 77 -0.40 -1.67 -20.16
C LEU A 77 -1.34 -0.46 -20.09
N HIS A 78 -0.93 0.70 -20.61
CA HIS A 78 -1.81 1.86 -20.72
C HIS A 78 -3.02 1.61 -21.62
N ASN A 79 -2.85 0.91 -22.74
CA ASN A 79 -3.96 0.52 -23.62
C ASN A 79 -4.95 -0.47 -22.95
N MET A 80 -4.49 -1.24 -21.98
CA MET A 80 -5.35 -2.08 -21.12
C MET A 80 -6.03 -1.29 -20.01
N GLY A 81 -5.69 -0.01 -19.81
CA GLY A 81 -6.26 0.88 -18.80
C GLY A 81 -5.46 0.99 -17.50
N PHE A 82 -4.27 0.38 -17.42
CA PHE A 82 -3.43 0.48 -16.23
C PHE A 82 -2.58 1.75 -16.22
N GLN A 83 -2.40 2.35 -15.04
CA GLN A 83 -1.29 3.24 -14.76
C GLN A 83 -0.12 2.41 -14.21
N VAL A 84 1.12 2.75 -14.53
CA VAL A 84 2.27 1.90 -14.21
C VAL A 84 3.21 2.58 -13.23
N MET A 85 3.48 1.92 -12.10
CA MET A 85 4.46 2.35 -11.10
C MET A 85 5.64 1.37 -11.04
N LEU A 86 6.81 1.89 -10.64
CA LEU A 86 8.01 1.09 -10.43
C LEU A 86 8.50 1.20 -8.98
N TRP A 87 8.98 0.09 -8.44
CA TRP A 87 9.62 0.04 -7.12
C TRP A 87 11.02 0.67 -7.16
N ILE A 88 11.36 1.50 -6.19
CA ILE A 88 12.69 2.06 -5.97
C ILE A 88 13.05 2.12 -4.48
N CYS A 89 14.36 2.26 -4.18
CA CYS A 89 14.88 2.46 -2.82
C CYS A 89 16.01 3.51 -2.82
N PRO A 90 16.35 4.10 -1.65
CA PRO A 90 17.39 5.13 -1.54
C PRO A 90 18.80 4.52 -1.35
N PHE A 91 19.06 3.39 -2.01
CA PHE A 91 20.33 2.68 -1.86
C PHE A 91 21.03 2.48 -3.21
N VAL A 92 22.36 2.32 -3.15
CA VAL A 92 23.22 2.09 -4.31
C VAL A 92 24.02 0.80 -4.09
N THR A 93 23.97 -0.12 -5.05
CA THR A 93 24.71 -1.39 -4.98
C THR A 93 26.21 -1.14 -5.01
N PRO A 94 26.99 -1.62 -4.05
CA PRO A 94 28.45 -1.48 -4.05
C PRO A 94 29.10 -2.11 -5.28
N ASP A 95 30.31 -1.62 -5.61
CA ASP A 95 31.13 -2.13 -6.72
C ASP A 95 30.52 -1.98 -8.13
N THR A 96 29.56 -1.06 -8.29
CA THR A 96 28.99 -0.66 -9.57
C THR A 96 29.63 0.63 -10.09
N VAL A 97 29.33 1.02 -11.32
CA VAL A 97 29.75 2.31 -11.87
C VAL A 97 29.09 3.44 -11.09
N GLU A 98 27.79 3.33 -10.86
CA GLU A 98 26.97 4.31 -10.13
C GLU A 98 27.46 4.49 -8.68
N TYR A 99 27.93 3.43 -8.04
CA TYR A 99 28.54 3.51 -6.70
C TYR A 99 29.84 4.36 -6.74
N ARG A 100 30.72 4.13 -7.71
CA ARG A 100 31.96 4.89 -7.82
C ARG A 100 31.68 6.36 -8.13
N GLU A 101 30.78 6.63 -9.05
CA GLU A 101 30.39 8.00 -9.41
C GLU A 101 29.75 8.75 -8.23
N THR A 102 28.80 8.14 -7.53
CA THR A 102 28.13 8.76 -6.39
C THR A 102 29.09 8.96 -5.22
N ARG A 103 29.97 8.01 -4.96
CA ARG A 103 31.03 8.14 -3.95
C ARG A 103 31.98 9.29 -4.29
N ASP A 104 32.48 9.32 -5.51
CA ASP A 104 33.50 10.32 -5.94
C ASP A 104 32.88 11.74 -6.00
N LYS A 105 31.59 11.87 -6.17
CA LYS A 105 30.82 13.12 -6.07
C LYS A 105 30.38 13.46 -4.64
N GLY A 106 30.63 12.59 -3.64
CA GLY A 106 30.20 12.82 -2.25
C GLY A 106 28.69 12.76 -2.04
N LEU A 107 27.97 11.91 -2.79
CA LEU A 107 26.52 11.77 -2.72
C LEU A 107 26.05 10.66 -1.75
N LEU A 108 27.01 9.92 -1.17
CA LEU A 108 26.73 8.79 -0.28
C LEU A 108 26.97 9.19 1.19
N ILE A 109 26.20 8.57 2.06
CA ILE A 109 26.43 8.69 3.52
C ILE A 109 27.79 8.10 3.88
N GLU A 110 28.55 8.79 4.77
CA GLU A 110 29.83 8.33 5.26
C GLU A 110 29.77 7.95 6.75
N THR A 111 30.65 7.02 7.14
CA THR A 111 30.90 6.74 8.55
C THR A 111 31.65 7.92 9.22
N PRO A 112 31.73 7.96 10.57
CA PRO A 112 32.54 8.99 11.26
C PRO A 112 34.00 9.05 10.79
N GLU A 113 34.54 7.92 10.30
CA GLU A 113 35.92 7.80 9.80
C GLU A 113 36.06 8.24 8.34
N GLY A 114 34.97 8.69 7.68
CA GLY A 114 34.99 9.16 6.30
C GLY A 114 35.01 8.04 5.24
N LYS A 115 34.49 6.87 5.57
CA LYS A 115 34.27 5.77 4.61
C LYS A 115 32.79 5.73 4.24
N THR A 116 32.49 5.31 3.03
CA THR A 116 31.10 5.09 2.63
C THR A 116 30.38 4.19 3.63
N ARG A 117 29.21 4.61 4.10
CA ARG A 117 28.34 3.81 4.96
C ARG A 117 27.71 2.68 4.14
N ILE A 118 28.08 1.45 4.44
CA ILE A 118 27.43 0.25 3.91
C ILE A 118 26.32 -0.17 4.90
N ILE A 119 25.13 -0.31 4.38
CA ILE A 119 23.88 -0.61 5.09
C ILE A 119 23.54 -2.08 4.84
N GLU A 120 23.31 -2.85 5.89
CA GLU A 120 22.71 -4.17 5.80
C GLU A 120 21.19 -4.06 5.80
N TRP A 121 20.53 -4.69 4.85
CA TRP A 121 19.08 -4.69 4.69
C TRP A 121 18.59 -6.02 4.11
N TRP A 122 17.29 -6.19 3.83
CA TRP A 122 16.76 -7.49 3.39
C TRP A 122 17.36 -8.02 2.07
N ASN A 123 17.89 -7.15 1.21
CA ASN A 123 18.58 -7.55 -0.03
C ASN A 123 20.12 -7.48 0.08
N GLY A 124 20.67 -7.73 1.26
CA GLY A 124 22.10 -7.79 1.51
C GLY A 124 22.72 -6.45 1.90
N PHE A 125 23.72 -5.97 1.17
CA PHE A 125 24.50 -4.80 1.55
C PHE A 125 24.50 -3.75 0.43
N SER A 126 24.20 -2.50 0.79
CA SER A 126 24.18 -1.37 -0.14
C SER A 126 24.75 -0.11 0.50
N ALA A 127 25.21 0.85 -0.32
CA ALA A 127 25.56 2.18 0.15
C ALA A 127 24.30 3.03 0.29
N GLY A 128 24.19 3.82 1.37
CA GLY A 128 23.10 4.76 1.57
C GLY A 128 23.31 6.05 0.78
N LEU A 129 22.28 6.47 0.02
CA LEU A 129 22.28 7.78 -0.62
C LEU A 129 22.02 8.86 0.44
N ASP A 130 22.79 9.95 0.40
CA ASP A 130 22.60 11.08 1.32
C ASP A 130 21.42 11.96 0.88
N LEU A 131 20.24 11.68 1.41
CA LEU A 131 19.01 12.44 1.10
C LEU A 131 19.04 13.89 1.64
N THR A 132 20.03 14.26 2.43
CA THR A 132 20.24 15.65 2.87
C THR A 132 21.04 16.47 1.85
N ASN A 133 21.65 15.79 0.86
CA ASN A 133 22.45 16.41 -0.18
C ASN A 133 21.58 16.72 -1.42
N PRO A 134 21.40 18.02 -1.80
CA PRO A 134 20.62 18.37 -2.98
C PRO A 134 21.14 17.77 -4.30
N GLU A 135 22.45 17.54 -4.41
CA GLU A 135 23.04 16.91 -5.60
C GLU A 135 22.67 15.42 -5.67
N ALA A 136 22.58 14.72 -4.53
CA ALA A 136 22.13 13.35 -4.47
C ALA A 136 20.64 13.22 -4.85
N ILE A 137 19.82 14.15 -4.39
CA ILE A 137 18.40 14.25 -4.77
C ILE A 137 18.29 14.54 -6.28
N GLY A 138 19.10 15.47 -6.83
CA GLY A 138 19.16 15.76 -8.26
C GLY A 138 19.51 14.54 -9.10
N TRP A 139 20.56 13.82 -8.70
CA TRP A 139 21.01 12.59 -9.36
C TRP A 139 19.92 11.49 -9.38
N LEU A 140 19.19 11.33 -8.30
CA LEU A 140 18.08 10.38 -8.25
C LEU A 140 16.90 10.85 -9.11
N LYS A 141 16.58 12.14 -9.05
CA LYS A 141 15.49 12.73 -9.80
C LYS A 141 15.68 12.63 -11.30
N GLU A 142 16.88 12.84 -11.82
CA GLU A 142 17.20 12.70 -13.25
C GLU A 142 16.79 11.31 -13.77
N GLN A 143 17.10 10.25 -13.04
CA GLN A 143 16.72 8.89 -13.40
C GLN A 143 15.19 8.67 -13.35
N MET A 144 14.50 9.27 -12.38
CA MET A 144 13.05 9.20 -12.31
C MET A 144 12.38 9.94 -13.47
N ASP A 145 12.91 11.10 -13.85
CA ASP A 145 12.42 11.88 -14.98
C ASP A 145 12.58 11.10 -16.30
N GLU A 146 13.72 10.42 -16.53
CA GLU A 146 13.92 9.53 -17.69
C GLU A 146 12.89 8.38 -17.75
N LEU A 147 12.55 7.79 -16.62
CA LEU A 147 11.52 6.75 -16.53
C LEU A 147 10.12 7.31 -16.84
N GLN A 148 9.80 8.52 -16.36
CA GLN A 148 8.54 9.18 -16.69
C GLN A 148 8.46 9.55 -18.18
N GLU A 149 9.55 10.00 -18.81
CA GLU A 149 9.61 10.23 -20.26
C GLU A 149 9.42 8.93 -21.07
N LEU A 150 9.81 7.79 -20.51
CA LEU A 150 9.57 6.48 -21.13
C LEU A 150 8.09 6.06 -21.04
N GLY A 151 7.33 6.61 -20.08
CA GLY A 151 5.90 6.35 -19.87
C GLY A 151 5.57 5.71 -18.51
N VAL A 152 6.46 5.76 -17.51
CA VAL A 152 6.16 5.37 -16.13
C VAL A 152 5.37 6.48 -15.46
N ASP A 153 4.27 6.13 -14.76
CA ASP A 153 3.38 7.12 -14.14
C ASP A 153 3.84 7.53 -12.73
N GLY A 154 4.55 6.65 -12.01
CA GLY A 154 5.05 6.95 -10.67
C GLY A 154 5.84 5.83 -10.01
N PHE A 155 6.01 5.91 -8.69
CA PHE A 155 6.97 5.06 -7.99
C PHE A 155 6.48 4.58 -6.63
N LYS A 156 6.85 3.35 -6.28
CA LYS A 156 6.82 2.81 -4.91
C LYS A 156 8.17 3.10 -4.27
N PHE A 157 8.17 3.99 -3.29
CA PHE A 157 9.34 4.41 -2.51
C PHE A 157 9.49 3.49 -1.30
N ASP A 158 10.25 2.42 -1.44
CA ASP A 158 10.44 1.44 -0.38
C ASP A 158 11.76 1.65 0.38
N ALA A 159 12.03 0.85 1.41
CA ALA A 159 13.12 1.06 2.34
C ALA A 159 13.07 2.46 3.00
N GLY A 160 14.22 3.05 3.31
CA GLY A 160 14.30 4.37 3.96
C GLY A 160 13.90 4.37 5.44
N ASP A 161 13.73 3.21 6.06
CA ASP A 161 13.41 3.06 7.49
C ASP A 161 14.55 3.66 8.35
N PRO A 162 14.24 4.31 9.49
CA PRO A 162 15.23 4.88 10.39
C PRO A 162 16.30 3.89 10.88
N ARG A 163 15.94 2.60 10.94
CA ARG A 163 16.83 1.52 11.39
C ARG A 163 18.04 1.27 10.49
N TYR A 164 18.00 1.75 9.24
CA TYR A 164 19.11 1.62 8.28
C TYR A 164 20.18 2.69 8.44
N TYR A 165 19.90 3.74 9.18
CA TYR A 165 20.82 4.88 9.39
C TYR A 165 21.43 4.81 10.77
N THR A 166 22.69 5.19 10.90
CA THR A 166 23.43 5.12 12.16
C THR A 166 23.66 6.50 12.73
N PRO A 167 23.35 6.76 14.02
CA PRO A 167 23.70 8.04 14.65
C PRO A 167 25.20 8.32 14.55
N GLY A 168 25.55 9.56 14.16
CA GLY A 168 26.95 9.97 13.98
C GLY A 168 27.51 9.75 12.57
N ASP A 169 26.74 9.17 11.65
CA ASP A 169 27.10 9.16 10.23
C ASP A 169 27.23 10.58 9.70
N LYS A 170 28.16 10.79 8.79
CA LYS A 170 28.37 12.07 8.13
C LYS A 170 27.50 12.18 6.90
N MET A 171 26.75 13.25 6.83
CA MET A 171 25.86 13.64 5.75
C MET A 171 26.07 15.12 5.43
N CYS A 172 25.55 15.60 4.32
CA CYS A 172 25.62 17.01 3.93
C CYS A 172 25.01 17.94 5.00
N GLN A 173 23.92 17.48 5.65
CA GLN A 173 23.33 18.15 6.80
C GLN A 173 23.32 17.21 8.01
N ASP A 174 23.59 17.74 9.20
CA ASP A 174 23.50 16.97 10.44
C ASP A 174 22.04 16.77 10.84
N VAL A 175 21.53 15.58 10.59
CA VAL A 175 20.15 15.20 10.88
C VAL A 175 20.09 13.87 11.65
N ASN A 176 19.02 13.66 12.39
CA ASN A 176 18.79 12.38 13.05
C ASN A 176 18.26 11.32 12.04
N THR A 177 18.33 10.05 12.42
CA THR A 177 17.95 8.91 11.56
C THR A 177 16.48 8.94 11.12
N ASN A 178 15.57 9.48 11.94
CA ASN A 178 14.16 9.62 11.57
C ASN A 178 13.94 10.66 10.47
N GLU A 179 14.78 11.70 10.44
CA GLU A 179 14.70 12.75 9.43
C GLU A 179 15.01 12.20 8.03
N MET A 180 15.87 11.19 7.91
CA MET A 180 16.13 10.52 6.65
C MET A 180 14.85 9.89 6.07
N SER A 181 14.02 9.25 6.90
CA SER A 181 12.72 8.74 6.47
C SER A 181 11.76 9.85 6.03
N ARG A 182 11.78 11.01 6.73
CA ARG A 182 10.97 12.16 6.33
C ARG A 182 11.43 12.73 4.98
N LEU A 183 12.73 12.81 4.75
CA LEU A 183 13.29 13.29 3.48
C LEU A 183 12.95 12.33 2.32
N TRP A 184 12.97 11.01 2.59
CA TRP A 184 12.54 10.03 1.59
C TRP A 184 11.07 10.18 1.22
N ALA A 185 10.21 10.37 2.21
CA ALA A 185 8.79 10.64 1.97
C ALA A 185 8.55 11.98 1.25
N ALA A 186 9.29 13.04 1.60
CA ALA A 186 9.21 14.32 0.91
C ALA A 186 9.69 14.26 -0.55
N PHE A 187 10.65 13.38 -0.85
CA PHE A 187 11.02 13.09 -2.23
C PHE A 187 9.88 12.38 -2.96
N GLY A 188 9.24 11.39 -2.33
CA GLY A 188 8.11 10.68 -2.92
C GLY A 188 6.88 11.57 -3.17
N GLU A 189 6.62 12.55 -2.31
CA GLU A 189 5.47 13.47 -2.45
C GLU A 189 5.50 14.30 -3.75
N GLN A 190 6.66 14.46 -4.37
CA GLN A 190 6.80 15.18 -5.64
C GLN A 190 6.12 14.47 -6.81
N TYR A 191 5.82 13.19 -6.68
CA TYR A 191 5.20 12.35 -7.72
C TYR A 191 3.72 12.14 -7.43
N ALA A 192 2.89 12.38 -8.43
CA ALA A 192 1.43 12.26 -8.29
C ALA A 192 0.97 10.80 -8.05
N PHE A 193 1.74 9.83 -8.55
CA PHE A 193 1.60 8.42 -8.23
C PHE A 193 2.75 8.01 -7.32
N ASN A 194 2.48 7.82 -6.04
CA ASN A 194 3.47 7.42 -5.06
C ASN A 194 2.90 6.41 -4.07
N GLU A 195 3.73 5.48 -3.62
CA GLU A 195 3.46 4.63 -2.48
C GLU A 195 4.65 4.67 -1.53
N LEU A 196 4.40 4.84 -0.24
CA LEU A 196 5.42 4.81 0.80
C LEU A 196 4.98 3.92 1.96
N ARG A 197 5.96 3.25 2.57
CA ARG A 197 5.78 2.49 3.80
C ARG A 197 6.27 3.27 5.02
N THR A 198 7.33 4.04 4.86
CA THR A 198 7.99 4.80 5.93
C THR A 198 7.60 6.26 5.86
N CYS A 199 6.89 6.78 6.87
CA CYS A 199 6.24 8.09 6.85
C CYS A 199 6.40 8.84 8.19
N PHE A 200 7.64 9.01 8.68
CA PHE A 200 7.88 9.72 9.94
C PHE A 200 7.59 11.23 9.81
N LYS A 201 6.69 11.75 10.66
CA LYS A 201 6.29 13.17 10.69
C LYS A 201 5.84 13.74 9.33
N THR A 202 5.19 12.93 8.53
CA THR A 202 4.67 13.33 7.21
C THR A 202 3.14 13.34 7.16
N GLY A 203 2.49 13.39 8.32
CA GLY A 203 1.04 13.59 8.39
C GLY A 203 0.64 14.87 7.64
N GLY A 204 -0.33 14.73 6.73
CA GLY A 204 -0.78 15.81 5.85
C GLY A 204 -0.02 15.94 4.52
N TYR A 205 0.97 15.10 4.23
CA TYR A 205 1.59 15.00 2.91
C TYR A 205 0.66 14.24 1.95
N SER A 206 0.81 14.52 0.65
CA SER A 206 0.06 13.82 -0.41
C SER A 206 0.69 12.46 -0.72
N LEU A 207 0.58 11.53 0.22
CA LEU A 207 1.20 10.21 0.14
C LEU A 207 0.16 9.09 0.23
N MET A 208 0.30 8.07 -0.63
CA MET A 208 -0.34 6.79 -0.41
C MET A 208 0.54 5.98 0.55
N GLN A 209 0.08 5.86 1.79
CA GLN A 209 0.82 5.14 2.82
C GLN A 209 0.32 3.70 2.94
N ARG A 210 1.18 2.74 2.65
CA ARG A 210 0.94 1.32 2.87
C ARG A 210 1.44 0.89 4.25
N LEU A 211 0.71 0.04 4.96
CA LEU A 211 1.23 -0.65 6.15
C LEU A 211 2.44 -1.52 5.77
N CYS A 212 3.30 -1.82 6.74
CA CYS A 212 4.39 -2.78 6.55
C CYS A 212 3.84 -4.15 6.18
N ASP A 213 4.66 -4.92 5.45
CA ASP A 213 4.33 -6.26 4.98
C ASP A 213 3.74 -7.13 6.09
N LYS A 214 2.58 -7.70 5.81
CA LYS A 214 1.87 -8.61 6.70
C LYS A 214 2.18 -10.04 6.34
N HIS A 215 2.14 -10.90 7.34
CA HIS A 215 2.19 -12.33 7.12
C HIS A 215 0.81 -12.86 6.70
N HIS A 216 0.78 -14.00 6.03
CA HIS A 216 -0.44 -14.77 5.78
C HIS A 216 -0.89 -15.42 7.10
N SER A 217 -1.52 -14.65 7.97
CA SER A 217 -1.78 -14.97 9.38
C SER A 217 -3.05 -14.28 9.88
N TRP A 218 -3.76 -14.92 10.81
CA TRP A 218 -4.92 -14.34 11.51
C TRP A 218 -4.53 -13.40 12.66
N LYS A 219 -3.26 -13.33 13.01
CA LYS A 219 -2.74 -12.56 14.15
C LYS A 219 -2.59 -11.06 13.80
N GLU A 220 -2.07 -10.29 14.76
CA GLU A 220 -1.80 -8.85 14.64
C GLU A 220 -0.80 -8.51 13.51
N ASN A 221 0.11 -9.44 13.17
CA ASN A 221 1.01 -9.30 12.03
C ASN A 221 0.38 -9.74 10.69
N GLY A 222 -0.91 -10.01 10.65
CA GLY A 222 -1.71 -10.40 9.49
C GLY A 222 -3.07 -9.71 9.52
N VAL A 223 -4.16 -10.47 9.24
CA VAL A 223 -5.54 -9.93 9.14
C VAL A 223 -5.96 -9.16 10.39
N GLY A 224 -5.65 -9.67 11.60
CA GLY A 224 -6.02 -9.00 12.85
C GLY A 224 -5.37 -7.62 13.07
N GLY A 225 -4.32 -7.28 12.31
CA GLY A 225 -3.67 -5.99 12.37
C GLY A 225 -4.12 -4.98 11.31
N LEU A 226 -5.00 -5.35 10.38
CA LEU A 226 -5.39 -4.48 9.27
C LEU A 226 -6.21 -3.28 9.73
N ILE A 227 -7.31 -3.54 10.43
CA ILE A 227 -8.20 -2.47 10.91
C ILE A 227 -7.49 -1.57 11.92
N PRO A 228 -6.84 -2.09 12.99
CA PRO A 228 -6.08 -1.24 13.92
C PRO A 228 -5.00 -0.40 13.23
N GLY A 229 -4.25 -1.00 12.30
CA GLY A 229 -3.22 -0.30 11.54
C GLY A 229 -3.78 0.84 10.69
N THR A 230 -4.86 0.59 9.95
CA THR A 230 -5.51 1.60 9.10
C THR A 230 -6.12 2.75 9.94
N LEU A 231 -6.67 2.45 11.10
CA LEU A 231 -7.15 3.48 12.04
C LEU A 231 -5.99 4.37 12.52
N ILE A 232 -4.84 3.79 12.85
CA ILE A 232 -3.64 4.54 13.25
C ILE A 232 -3.12 5.41 12.10
N GLN A 233 -3.11 4.91 10.85
CA GLN A 233 -2.76 5.70 9.67
C GLN A 233 -3.58 6.99 9.61
N GLY A 234 -4.90 6.88 9.69
CA GLY A 234 -5.80 8.03 9.67
C GLY A 234 -5.53 9.01 10.82
N LEU A 235 -5.41 8.52 12.06
CA LEU A 235 -5.16 9.34 13.25
C LEU A 235 -3.78 10.04 13.22
N THR A 236 -2.81 9.49 12.50
CA THR A 236 -1.47 10.10 12.34
C THR A 236 -1.35 11.01 11.13
N GLY A 237 -2.48 11.29 10.46
CA GLY A 237 -2.55 12.26 9.36
C GLY A 237 -2.24 11.66 7.98
N HIS A 238 -2.39 10.35 7.82
CA HIS A 238 -2.26 9.64 6.54
C HIS A 238 -3.64 9.12 6.08
N PRO A 239 -4.47 9.98 5.48
CA PRO A 239 -5.84 9.61 5.13
C PRO A 239 -5.94 8.60 3.98
N PHE A 240 -4.90 8.47 3.15
CA PHE A 240 -4.86 7.63 1.97
C PHE A 240 -4.12 6.32 2.25
N GLY A 241 -4.62 5.58 3.24
CA GLY A 241 -4.00 4.36 3.70
C GLY A 241 -4.34 3.12 2.86
N SER A 242 -3.37 2.21 2.76
CA SER A 242 -3.54 0.84 2.27
C SER A 242 -3.16 -0.15 3.37
N PRO A 243 -3.99 -1.18 3.62
CA PRO A 243 -3.71 -2.15 4.68
C PRO A 243 -2.66 -3.20 4.32
N ASP A 244 -1.87 -2.99 3.28
CA ASP A 244 -0.93 -3.91 2.65
C ASP A 244 -1.57 -4.77 1.54
N MET A 245 -0.76 -5.59 0.88
CA MET A 245 -1.16 -6.52 -0.18
C MET A 245 -2.09 -7.61 0.36
N ILE A 246 -3.19 -7.87 -0.34
CA ILE A 246 -4.19 -8.86 0.05
C ILE A 246 -3.56 -10.25 0.14
N GLY A 247 -3.76 -10.89 1.28
CA GLY A 247 -3.12 -12.15 1.65
C GLY A 247 -1.79 -12.01 2.39
N GLY A 248 -1.22 -10.80 2.42
CA GLY A 248 0.05 -10.44 3.05
C GLY A 248 1.16 -10.18 2.04
N GLY A 249 2.10 -9.29 2.39
CA GLY A 249 3.26 -8.90 1.57
C GLY A 249 4.53 -9.71 1.88
N GLU A 250 4.54 -10.50 2.95
CA GLU A 250 5.67 -11.33 3.30
C GLU A 250 5.75 -12.57 2.39
N TYR A 251 6.62 -12.50 1.36
CA TYR A 251 6.70 -13.50 0.30
C TYR A 251 7.06 -14.92 0.79
N LEU A 252 7.83 -15.04 1.87
CA LEU A 252 8.16 -16.34 2.47
C LEU A 252 6.91 -17.09 2.95
N SER A 253 5.84 -16.37 3.27
CA SER A 253 4.54 -16.97 3.58
C SER A 253 3.94 -17.74 2.40
N PHE A 254 4.39 -17.47 1.18
CA PHE A 254 3.89 -18.07 -0.06
C PHE A 254 4.87 -19.04 -0.72
N TRP A 255 6.14 -19.09 -0.31
CA TRP A 255 7.18 -19.88 -0.97
C TRP A 255 7.51 -21.19 -0.27
N GLU A 256 7.62 -21.18 1.05
CA GLU A 256 7.96 -22.37 1.81
C GLU A 256 6.72 -23.20 2.14
N ASP A 257 6.60 -24.39 1.57
CA ASP A 257 5.45 -25.30 1.78
C ASP A 257 4.09 -24.61 1.52
N TYR A 258 4.02 -23.79 0.47
CA TYR A 258 2.86 -23.00 0.09
C TYR A 258 1.52 -23.77 0.16
N GLU A 259 1.44 -24.97 -0.41
CA GLU A 259 0.22 -25.77 -0.40
C GLU A 259 -0.27 -26.16 1.02
N LYS A 260 0.62 -26.14 2.01
CA LYS A 260 0.28 -26.48 3.40
C LYS A 260 -0.06 -25.28 4.27
N LYS A 261 0.33 -24.06 3.87
CA LYS A 261 0.20 -22.85 4.69
C LYS A 261 -0.83 -21.88 4.17
N PHE A 262 -1.16 -21.94 2.89
CA PHE A 262 -2.13 -21.04 2.30
C PHE A 262 -3.54 -21.38 2.78
N GLU A 263 -4.23 -20.37 3.32
CA GLU A 263 -5.60 -20.46 3.81
C GLU A 263 -6.51 -19.60 2.92
N PRO A 264 -7.36 -20.20 2.04
CA PRO A 264 -8.28 -19.45 1.18
C PRO A 264 -9.19 -18.51 1.95
N GLU A 265 -9.75 -18.95 3.09
CA GLU A 265 -10.60 -18.10 3.93
C GLU A 265 -9.86 -16.85 4.41
N LEU A 266 -8.59 -16.97 4.82
CA LEU A 266 -7.78 -15.83 5.25
C LEU A 266 -7.63 -14.81 4.11
N PHE A 267 -7.33 -15.27 2.90
CA PHE A 267 -7.20 -14.41 1.73
C PHE A 267 -8.50 -13.66 1.44
N VAL A 268 -9.65 -14.35 1.49
CA VAL A 268 -10.97 -13.75 1.30
C VAL A 268 -11.24 -12.70 2.37
N ARG A 269 -11.03 -13.02 3.66
CA ARG A 269 -11.24 -12.04 4.74
C ARG A 269 -10.34 -10.83 4.64
N TYR A 270 -9.10 -11.03 4.21
CA TYR A 270 -8.19 -9.94 3.93
C TYR A 270 -8.74 -9.03 2.83
N CYS A 271 -9.20 -9.63 1.72
CA CYS A 271 -9.82 -8.92 0.61
C CYS A 271 -11.05 -8.12 1.06
N GLU A 272 -11.91 -8.70 1.91
CA GLU A 272 -13.11 -8.05 2.44
C GLU A 272 -12.77 -6.82 3.31
N VAL A 273 -11.71 -6.89 4.12
CA VAL A 273 -11.22 -5.71 4.87
C VAL A 273 -10.68 -4.66 3.92
N ALA A 274 -9.81 -5.05 2.97
CA ALA A 274 -9.17 -4.14 2.03
C ALA A 274 -10.18 -3.43 1.12
N ALA A 275 -11.27 -4.11 0.74
CA ALA A 275 -12.33 -3.52 -0.08
C ALA A 275 -13.01 -2.30 0.54
N LEU A 276 -12.93 -2.16 1.87
CA LEU A 276 -13.53 -1.07 2.64
C LEU A 276 -12.50 0.00 3.09
N THR A 277 -11.26 -0.09 2.61
CA THR A 277 -10.21 0.91 2.88
C THR A 277 -10.03 1.86 1.69
N PRO A 278 -9.37 3.01 1.86
CA PRO A 278 -9.18 3.96 0.75
C PRO A 278 -8.49 3.30 -0.44
N VAL A 279 -7.36 2.65 -0.22
CA VAL A 279 -6.60 1.95 -1.26
C VAL A 279 -6.61 0.46 -1.01
N MET A 280 -6.97 -0.30 -2.01
CA MET A 280 -6.99 -1.76 -2.02
C MET A 280 -5.87 -2.27 -2.91
N GLN A 281 -5.05 -3.21 -2.43
CA GLN A 281 -3.91 -3.71 -3.19
C GLN A 281 -3.89 -5.24 -3.26
N PHE A 282 -3.87 -5.79 -4.48
CA PHE A 282 -3.54 -7.18 -4.75
C PHE A 282 -2.04 -7.32 -5.03
N SER A 283 -1.48 -8.51 -4.78
CA SER A 283 -0.16 -8.89 -5.24
C SER A 283 -0.19 -10.32 -5.79
N ALA A 284 -0.61 -11.29 -4.98
CA ALA A 284 -0.89 -12.64 -5.47
C ALA A 284 -2.14 -12.65 -6.35
N ALA A 285 -2.11 -13.38 -7.44
CA ALA A 285 -3.24 -13.56 -8.36
C ALA A 285 -4.35 -14.42 -7.71
N PRO A 286 -5.51 -13.87 -7.34
CA PRO A 286 -6.54 -14.62 -6.63
C PRO A 286 -7.09 -15.79 -7.45
N TRP A 287 -7.20 -15.65 -8.77
CA TRP A 287 -7.66 -16.71 -9.67
C TRP A 287 -6.72 -17.91 -9.78
N ARG A 288 -5.43 -17.72 -9.44
CA ARG A 288 -4.45 -18.81 -9.38
C ARG A 288 -4.49 -19.53 -8.04
N LEU A 289 -4.79 -18.82 -6.97
CA LEU A 289 -4.65 -19.28 -5.58
C LEU A 289 -5.93 -19.91 -5.03
N LEU A 290 -7.09 -19.44 -5.50
CA LEU A 290 -8.38 -19.79 -4.94
C LEU A 290 -9.12 -20.76 -5.86
N GLY A 291 -9.88 -21.66 -5.25
CA GLY A 291 -10.94 -22.36 -5.96
C GLY A 291 -12.08 -21.43 -6.34
N GLU A 292 -12.93 -21.85 -7.27
CA GLU A 292 -14.02 -21.04 -7.83
C GLU A 292 -14.91 -20.43 -6.74
N GLU A 293 -15.31 -21.19 -5.71
CA GLU A 293 -16.17 -20.70 -4.64
C GLU A 293 -15.56 -19.52 -3.87
N ASP A 294 -14.28 -19.62 -3.51
CA ASP A 294 -13.60 -18.55 -2.77
C ASP A 294 -13.25 -17.37 -3.67
N TYR A 295 -12.98 -17.62 -4.96
CA TYR A 295 -12.80 -16.55 -5.93
C TYR A 295 -14.08 -15.73 -6.11
N GLN A 296 -15.25 -16.36 -6.15
CA GLN A 296 -16.54 -15.65 -6.19
C GLN A 296 -16.75 -14.74 -4.97
N LYS A 297 -16.24 -15.13 -3.77
CA LYS A 297 -16.26 -14.25 -2.58
C LYS A 297 -15.37 -13.01 -2.76
N VAL A 298 -14.22 -13.14 -3.43
CA VAL A 298 -13.37 -11.99 -3.81
C VAL A 298 -14.13 -11.05 -4.74
N LEU A 299 -14.74 -11.58 -5.80
CA LEU A 299 -15.55 -10.77 -6.72
C LEU A 299 -16.72 -10.08 -5.99
N LYS A 300 -17.32 -10.75 -5.02
CA LYS A 300 -18.38 -10.17 -4.19
C LYS A 300 -17.87 -9.00 -3.31
N ALA A 301 -16.66 -9.11 -2.75
CA ALA A 301 -16.04 -7.98 -2.04
C ALA A 301 -15.80 -6.79 -2.98
N MET A 302 -15.40 -7.04 -4.24
CA MET A 302 -15.26 -6.02 -5.27
C MET A 302 -16.59 -5.35 -5.61
N GLU A 303 -17.69 -6.12 -5.73
CA GLU A 303 -19.04 -5.57 -5.94
C GLU A 303 -19.46 -4.66 -4.77
N VAL A 304 -19.18 -5.07 -3.52
CA VAL A 304 -19.47 -4.25 -2.34
C VAL A 304 -18.66 -2.94 -2.38
N ARG A 305 -17.35 -3.00 -2.71
CA ARG A 305 -16.54 -1.81 -2.91
C ARG A 305 -17.15 -0.89 -3.96
N LYS A 306 -17.51 -1.43 -5.12
CA LYS A 306 -18.11 -0.67 -6.23
C LYS A 306 -19.42 0.00 -5.82
N LYS A 307 -20.26 -0.70 -5.05
CA LYS A 307 -21.50 -0.15 -4.50
C LYS A 307 -21.25 1.09 -3.63
N TYR A 308 -20.24 1.04 -2.75
CA TYR A 308 -19.94 2.11 -1.82
C TYR A 308 -18.81 3.06 -2.29
N LEU A 309 -18.33 2.89 -3.51
CA LEU A 309 -17.28 3.74 -4.10
C LEU A 309 -17.63 5.24 -4.07
N PRO A 310 -18.88 5.68 -4.37
CA PRO A 310 -19.22 7.10 -4.29
C PRO A 310 -18.97 7.71 -2.91
N GLN A 311 -19.32 7.01 -1.82
CA GLN A 311 -19.12 7.47 -0.45
C GLN A 311 -17.64 7.43 -0.04
N ILE A 312 -16.88 6.42 -0.52
CA ILE A 312 -15.43 6.35 -0.33
C ILE A 312 -14.77 7.56 -0.99
N LEU A 313 -15.14 7.88 -2.24
CA LEU A 313 -14.61 9.03 -2.97
C LEU A 313 -15.00 10.36 -2.34
N GLU A 314 -16.22 10.49 -1.82
CA GLU A 314 -16.64 11.67 -1.06
C GLU A 314 -15.76 11.89 0.18
N ALA A 315 -15.49 10.81 0.94
CA ALA A 315 -14.59 10.87 2.08
C ALA A 315 -13.14 11.19 1.68
N VAL A 316 -12.67 10.68 0.54
CA VAL A 316 -11.37 11.02 -0.05
C VAL A 316 -11.29 12.49 -0.44
N GLU A 317 -12.31 13.02 -1.10
CA GLU A 317 -12.35 14.44 -1.48
C GLU A 317 -12.45 15.37 -0.26
N CYS A 318 -13.14 14.94 0.79
CA CYS A 318 -13.10 15.62 2.09
C CYS A 318 -11.68 15.61 2.66
N ALA A 319 -11.03 14.44 2.70
CA ALA A 319 -9.67 14.28 3.21
C ALA A 319 -8.65 15.15 2.44
N LYS A 320 -8.74 15.23 1.13
CA LYS A 320 -7.88 16.12 0.30
C LYS A 320 -7.98 17.59 0.72
N LYS A 321 -9.14 18.03 1.14
CA LYS A 321 -9.42 19.43 1.52
C LYS A 321 -9.09 19.74 2.98
N THR A 322 -9.37 18.79 3.87
CA THR A 322 -9.39 19.02 5.32
C THR A 322 -8.27 18.32 6.07
N GLY A 323 -7.71 17.23 5.50
CA GLY A 323 -6.81 16.30 6.20
C GLY A 323 -7.54 15.30 7.09
N GLU A 324 -8.88 15.31 7.14
CA GLU A 324 -9.68 14.36 7.89
C GLU A 324 -9.45 12.92 7.40
N PRO A 325 -9.34 11.91 8.28
CA PRO A 325 -9.16 10.54 7.83
C PRO A 325 -10.36 10.03 7.03
N VAL A 326 -10.10 9.24 5.99
CA VAL A 326 -11.16 8.52 5.26
C VAL A 326 -11.72 7.40 6.12
N VAL A 327 -10.84 6.58 6.72
CA VAL A 327 -11.17 5.56 7.71
C VAL A 327 -11.07 6.19 9.09
N ARG A 328 -12.19 6.23 9.81
CA ARG A 328 -12.31 6.93 11.09
C ARG A 328 -12.60 5.97 12.22
N HIS A 329 -11.92 6.16 13.35
CA HIS A 329 -12.23 5.45 14.58
C HIS A 329 -13.66 5.78 15.05
N MET A 330 -14.37 4.82 15.65
CA MET A 330 -15.75 5.03 16.08
C MET A 330 -15.89 6.18 17.07
N GLU A 331 -14.99 6.30 18.05
CA GLU A 331 -15.00 7.40 19.03
C GLU A 331 -14.69 8.77 18.39
N TYR A 332 -13.99 8.80 17.26
CA TYR A 332 -13.72 10.02 16.49
C TYR A 332 -14.99 10.64 15.94
N VAL A 333 -15.92 9.80 15.42
CA VAL A 333 -17.19 10.23 14.83
C VAL A 333 -18.30 10.34 15.88
N PHE A 334 -18.27 9.49 16.90
CA PHE A 334 -19.31 9.38 17.94
C PHE A 334 -18.69 9.50 19.34
N PRO A 335 -18.15 10.68 19.71
CA PRO A 335 -17.45 10.86 20.98
C PRO A 335 -18.39 10.66 22.17
N GLY A 336 -17.85 10.02 23.22
CA GLY A 336 -18.55 9.83 24.50
C GLY A 336 -19.62 8.73 24.49
N GLN A 337 -19.66 7.86 23.47
CA GLN A 337 -20.57 6.73 23.41
C GLN A 337 -19.94 5.39 23.86
N GLY A 338 -18.77 5.43 24.50
CA GLY A 338 -18.07 4.25 25.02
C GLY A 338 -17.47 3.37 23.95
N MET A 339 -16.93 3.98 22.89
CA MET A 339 -16.38 3.30 21.73
C MET A 339 -14.85 3.40 21.62
N GLU A 340 -14.18 3.93 22.64
CA GLU A 340 -12.73 4.25 22.65
C GLU A 340 -11.83 3.01 22.42
N ARG A 341 -12.35 1.82 22.72
CA ARG A 341 -11.60 0.56 22.61
C ARG A 341 -11.97 -0.30 21.39
N LEU A 342 -12.86 0.20 20.53
CA LEU A 342 -13.30 -0.54 19.35
C LEU A 342 -12.23 -0.43 18.24
N MET A 343 -11.54 -1.53 17.96
CA MET A 343 -10.48 -1.62 16.96
C MET A 343 -10.80 -2.63 15.85
N ASP A 344 -12.03 -3.12 15.78
CA ASP A 344 -12.46 -4.16 14.84
C ASP A 344 -13.63 -3.71 13.94
N GLN A 345 -13.98 -2.45 14.01
CA GLN A 345 -14.95 -1.75 13.16
C GLN A 345 -14.57 -0.27 13.02
N PHE A 346 -15.05 0.38 11.98
CA PHE A 346 -14.68 1.76 11.66
C PHE A 346 -15.77 2.46 10.85
N MET A 347 -15.66 3.79 10.78
CA MET A 347 -16.44 4.59 9.84
C MET A 347 -15.65 4.89 8.57
N ILE A 348 -16.31 4.90 7.43
CA ILE A 348 -15.83 5.51 6.18
C ILE A 348 -16.54 6.86 6.07
N GLY A 349 -15.78 7.94 6.20
CA GLY A 349 -16.37 9.27 6.39
C GLY A 349 -17.31 9.28 7.61
N ASP A 350 -18.47 9.92 7.46
CA ASP A 350 -19.48 10.04 8.53
C ASP A 350 -20.72 9.16 8.31
N THR A 351 -20.79 8.46 7.18
CA THR A 351 -22.03 7.83 6.69
C THR A 351 -22.02 6.32 6.67
N LEU A 352 -20.86 5.66 6.50
CA LEU A 352 -20.77 4.22 6.42
C LEU A 352 -20.04 3.64 7.62
N LEU A 353 -20.65 2.66 8.28
CA LEU A 353 -20.02 1.84 9.30
C LEU A 353 -19.58 0.52 8.65
N ALA A 354 -18.29 0.27 8.66
CA ALA A 354 -17.65 -0.95 8.16
C ALA A 354 -17.33 -1.88 9.34
N ALA A 355 -17.77 -3.12 9.25
CA ALA A 355 -17.55 -4.13 10.27
C ALA A 355 -17.28 -5.51 9.64
N PRO A 356 -16.20 -5.66 8.81
CA PRO A 356 -15.88 -6.93 8.17
C PRO A 356 -15.47 -7.97 9.20
N VAL A 357 -15.69 -9.26 8.88
CA VAL A 357 -15.22 -10.37 9.70
C VAL A 357 -13.71 -10.53 9.51
N ASP A 358 -12.95 -10.48 10.60
CA ASP A 358 -11.49 -10.57 10.66
C ASP A 358 -10.98 -11.82 11.40
N LYS A 359 -11.87 -12.80 11.64
CA LYS A 359 -11.57 -14.03 12.41
C LYS A 359 -11.97 -15.27 11.63
N LYS A 360 -11.17 -16.33 11.80
CA LYS A 360 -11.36 -17.62 11.13
C LYS A 360 -12.66 -18.32 11.56
N GLY A 361 -13.36 -18.87 10.57
CA GLY A 361 -14.49 -19.79 10.78
C GLY A 361 -15.75 -19.15 11.32
N ILE A 362 -15.86 -17.82 11.37
CA ILE A 362 -17.04 -17.12 11.84
C ILE A 362 -17.77 -16.41 10.69
N MET A 363 -19.11 -16.44 10.77
CA MET A 363 -20.01 -15.75 9.83
C MET A 363 -20.86 -14.69 10.52
N GLN A 364 -20.78 -14.60 11.83
CA GLN A 364 -21.48 -13.63 12.63
C GLN A 364 -20.51 -12.86 13.48
N ARG A 365 -20.76 -11.57 13.65
CA ARG A 365 -19.98 -10.76 14.56
C ARG A 365 -20.84 -9.81 15.39
N LYS A 366 -20.31 -9.46 16.53
CA LYS A 366 -20.83 -8.42 17.39
C LYS A 366 -20.39 -7.06 16.85
N VAL A 367 -21.36 -6.20 16.55
CA VAL A 367 -21.13 -4.83 16.05
C VAL A 367 -21.75 -3.85 17.04
N ARG A 368 -20.95 -2.89 17.50
CA ARG A 368 -21.43 -1.79 18.33
C ARG A 368 -22.02 -0.71 17.43
N LEU A 369 -23.33 -0.54 17.44
CA LEU A 369 -23.97 0.53 16.68
C LEU A 369 -24.11 1.79 17.54
N PRO A 370 -23.63 2.95 17.06
CA PRO A 370 -23.91 4.24 17.70
C PRO A 370 -25.42 4.52 17.75
N GLN A 371 -25.83 5.40 18.66
CA GLN A 371 -27.22 5.84 18.73
C GLN A 371 -27.66 6.40 17.37
N GLY A 372 -28.85 5.95 16.92
CA GLY A 372 -29.43 6.36 15.64
C GLY A 372 -30.01 5.21 14.84
N LYS A 373 -30.28 5.46 13.56
CA LYS A 373 -30.81 4.46 12.61
C LYS A 373 -29.74 4.05 11.61
N TRP A 374 -29.64 2.75 11.39
CA TRP A 374 -28.63 2.12 10.56
C TRP A 374 -29.27 1.17 9.57
N ARG A 375 -28.97 1.30 8.28
CA ARG A 375 -29.48 0.41 7.23
C ARG A 375 -28.47 -0.68 6.93
N LEU A 376 -28.91 -1.93 7.00
CA LEU A 376 -28.19 -3.12 6.55
C LEU A 376 -29.01 -3.80 5.45
N GLY A 377 -28.63 -3.61 4.19
CA GLY A 377 -29.42 -4.05 3.04
C GLY A 377 -30.80 -3.39 3.05
N GLU A 378 -31.87 -4.18 3.12
CA GLU A 378 -33.26 -3.70 3.20
C GLU A 378 -33.74 -3.41 4.64
N CYS A 379 -33.00 -3.89 5.65
CA CYS A 379 -33.37 -3.75 7.04
C CYS A 379 -32.86 -2.43 7.63
N VAL A 380 -33.70 -1.77 8.44
CA VAL A 380 -33.31 -0.62 9.26
C VAL A 380 -33.27 -1.04 10.71
N LEU A 381 -32.12 -0.86 11.35
CA LEU A 381 -31.88 -1.11 12.76
C LEU A 381 -31.92 0.22 13.52
N GLU A 382 -32.65 0.29 14.60
CA GLU A 382 -32.64 1.44 15.51
C GLU A 382 -31.81 1.08 16.76
N SER A 383 -30.74 1.87 16.98
CA SER A 383 -29.79 1.66 18.09
C SER A 383 -29.87 2.77 19.13
N LYS A 384 -29.76 2.39 20.39
CA LYS A 384 -29.55 3.31 21.52
C LYS A 384 -28.09 3.35 21.98
N GLY A 385 -27.18 2.84 21.16
CA GLY A 385 -25.77 2.68 21.50
C GLY A 385 -25.47 1.28 22.07
N GLU A 386 -26.08 0.23 21.55
CA GLU A 386 -25.89 -1.16 21.97
C GLU A 386 -25.24 -2.05 20.92
N ASP A 387 -24.93 -3.27 21.33
CA ASP A 387 -24.33 -4.28 20.49
C ASP A 387 -25.39 -5.10 19.74
N PHE A 388 -25.17 -5.31 18.44
CA PHE A 388 -25.96 -6.20 17.58
C PHE A 388 -25.11 -7.38 17.13
N VAL A 389 -25.69 -8.58 17.10
CA VAL A 389 -25.06 -9.73 16.43
C VAL A 389 -25.56 -9.75 14.99
N LEU A 390 -24.67 -9.49 14.06
CA LEU A 390 -24.98 -9.42 12.64
C LEU A 390 -24.27 -10.54 11.87
N GLU A 391 -24.98 -11.10 10.90
CA GLU A 391 -24.45 -12.14 10.04
C GLU A 391 -23.86 -11.52 8.75
N GLN A 392 -22.64 -11.94 8.40
CA GLN A 392 -22.02 -11.61 7.12
C GLN A 392 -22.34 -12.69 6.10
N LYS A 393 -23.23 -12.40 5.15
CA LYS A 393 -23.68 -13.37 4.13
C LYS A 393 -23.00 -13.16 2.78
N ASP A 394 -23.06 -11.94 2.28
CA ASP A 394 -22.72 -11.59 0.89
C ASP A 394 -21.65 -10.48 0.85
N GLY A 395 -20.39 -10.84 1.13
CA GLY A 395 -19.29 -9.88 1.23
C GLY A 395 -19.21 -9.17 2.58
N PRO A 396 -18.33 -8.17 2.75
CA PRO A 396 -18.07 -7.52 4.02
C PRO A 396 -19.28 -6.73 4.54
N LEU A 397 -19.45 -6.72 5.86
CA LEU A 397 -20.54 -6.01 6.55
C LEU A 397 -20.35 -4.49 6.45
N VAL A 398 -21.32 -3.82 5.84
CA VAL A 398 -21.41 -2.36 5.78
C VAL A 398 -22.82 -1.93 6.14
N LEU A 399 -22.92 -0.96 7.06
CA LEU A 399 -24.18 -0.33 7.44
C LEU A 399 -24.16 1.15 7.03
N GLU A 400 -25.25 1.61 6.49
CA GLU A 400 -25.45 3.01 6.11
C GLU A 400 -26.15 3.77 7.24
N ARG A 401 -25.62 4.90 7.65
CA ARG A 401 -26.29 5.79 8.61
C ARG A 401 -27.52 6.40 7.94
N CYS A 402 -28.69 6.23 8.57
CA CYS A 402 -29.92 6.91 8.16
C CYS A 402 -30.02 8.25 8.88
N GLU A 403 -30.58 9.24 8.20
CA GLU A 403 -30.92 10.55 8.78
C GLU A 403 -32.02 10.44 9.84
#